data_3ea00b38fbc0bbb11b06d065daa46526
#
_entry.id   3ea00b38fbc0bbb11b06d065daa46526
#
_cell.length_a   1.000
_cell.length_b   1.000
_cell.length_c   1.000
_cell.angle_alpha   90.00
_cell.angle_beta   90.00
_cell.angle_gamma   90.00
#
_symmetry.space_group_name_H-M   'P 1'
#
loop_
_entity.id
_entity.type
_entity.pdbx_description
1 polymer ?
#
loop_
_entity_poly.entity_id
_entity_poly.type
_entity_poly.pdbx_seq_one_letter_code
_entity_poly.pdbx_strand_id
1 'polypeptide(L)'
;VNAGFHYRFVPYSKAANRSVFGQDDKRYFISGALGLGSLLVANKDLVKNAGVEAKGSIGKWYTPLSAWRVNGTIMYKAKTSSKMNLHYAGLGMDYMMSLATLAKGYSPDHVIDVVLFVGVTAGLVRRYGKFRAVPGLDAGVQVKLKVASSLYLYAEPKVGIRTDTYDGSEQGRPDRVASMVGGLLYRFKMPTFQ
;
A
#
# COMPACT_ATOMS: atom_id res chain seq x y z
N VAL A 1 18.42 -14.24 -36.35
CA VAL A 1 17.41 -13.20 -36.19
C VAL A 1 17.38 -12.89 -34.71
N ASN A 2 18.00 -11.77 -34.30
CA ASN A 2 17.97 -11.29 -32.92
C ASN A 2 16.75 -10.37 -32.76
N ALA A 3 15.69 -10.82 -32.11
CA ALA A 3 14.57 -9.99 -31.70
C ALA A 3 14.94 -9.35 -30.35
N GLY A 4 15.42 -8.14 -30.37
CA GLY A 4 15.67 -7.34 -29.18
C GLY A 4 14.50 -6.40 -28.91
N PHE A 5 13.94 -6.43 -27.71
CA PHE A 5 12.99 -5.41 -27.26
C PHE A 5 13.73 -4.11 -26.95
N HIS A 6 13.66 -3.12 -27.85
CA HIS A 6 14.12 -1.76 -27.57
C HIS A 6 13.05 -0.98 -26.81
N TYR A 7 13.22 -0.81 -25.51
CA TYR A 7 12.38 0.08 -24.70
C TYR A 7 12.97 1.50 -24.76
N ARG A 8 12.30 2.40 -25.45
CA ARG A 8 12.68 3.82 -25.48
C ARG A 8 12.10 4.50 -24.25
N PHE A 9 12.92 4.79 -23.25
CA PHE A 9 12.55 5.68 -22.17
C PHE A 9 12.32 7.08 -22.74
N VAL A 10 11.06 7.56 -22.71
CA VAL A 10 10.77 8.96 -22.96
C VAL A 10 11.09 9.70 -21.67
N PRO A 11 12.06 10.61 -21.64
CA PRO A 11 12.42 11.31 -20.41
C PRO A 11 11.19 12.06 -19.87
N TYR A 12 10.94 11.93 -18.57
CA TYR A 12 9.87 12.61 -17.87
C TYR A 12 9.97 14.13 -18.07
N SER A 13 9.15 14.71 -18.94
CA SER A 13 9.07 16.15 -19.12
C SER A 13 8.22 16.77 -18.00
N LYS A 14 8.88 17.39 -17.02
CA LYS A 14 8.26 18.00 -15.86
C LYS A 14 7.23 19.08 -16.23
N ALA A 15 7.49 19.85 -17.28
CA ALA A 15 6.60 20.93 -17.74
C ALA A 15 5.33 20.39 -18.38
N ALA A 16 5.44 19.48 -19.36
CA ALA A 16 4.30 18.91 -20.07
C ALA A 16 3.40 18.11 -19.13
N ASN A 17 4.00 17.30 -18.23
CA ASN A 17 3.23 16.52 -17.27
C ASN A 17 2.51 17.40 -16.22
N ARG A 18 3.08 18.55 -15.84
CA ARG A 18 2.43 19.50 -14.92
C ARG A 18 1.21 20.17 -15.54
N SER A 19 1.23 20.51 -16.82
CA SER A 19 0.10 21.14 -17.49
C SER A 19 -1.11 20.20 -17.56
N VAL A 20 -0.90 18.95 -17.99
CA VAL A 20 -1.96 17.92 -18.04
C VAL A 20 -2.48 17.58 -16.64
N PHE A 21 -1.59 17.45 -15.66
CA PHE A 21 -1.97 17.20 -14.26
C PHE A 21 -2.70 18.40 -13.65
N GLY A 22 -2.38 19.63 -14.09
CA GLY A 22 -3.07 20.84 -13.67
C GLY A 22 -4.55 20.86 -14.04
N GLN A 23 -4.92 20.18 -15.15
CA GLN A 23 -6.30 20.04 -15.62
C GLN A 23 -7.03 18.87 -14.95
N ASP A 24 -6.30 17.87 -14.37
CA ASP A 24 -6.91 16.77 -13.62
C ASP A 24 -7.35 17.27 -12.25
N ASP A 25 -8.65 17.43 -12.09
CA ASP A 25 -9.25 17.86 -10.83
C ASP A 25 -9.52 16.70 -9.84
N LYS A 26 -9.43 15.44 -10.31
CA LYS A 26 -9.64 14.23 -9.47
C LYS A 26 -8.35 13.76 -8.80
N ARG A 27 -7.78 14.61 -7.97
CA ARG A 27 -6.48 14.33 -7.29
C ARG A 27 -6.62 13.57 -5.98
N TYR A 28 -7.79 13.60 -5.37
CA TYR A 28 -8.07 12.88 -4.14
C TYR A 28 -8.54 11.46 -4.44
N PHE A 29 -8.25 10.55 -3.55
CA PHE A 29 -8.75 9.19 -3.64
C PHE A 29 -9.07 8.61 -2.26
N ILE A 30 -10.04 7.70 -2.26
CA ILE A 30 -10.37 6.84 -1.14
C ILE A 30 -10.32 5.39 -1.61
N SER A 31 -9.90 4.48 -0.75
CA SER A 31 -9.86 3.07 -1.10
C SER A 31 -10.24 2.16 0.06
N GLY A 32 -10.77 0.99 -0.29
CA GLY A 32 -11.03 -0.10 0.64
C GLY A 32 -10.56 -1.42 0.04
N ALA A 33 -9.95 -2.27 0.85
CA ALA A 33 -9.41 -3.55 0.44
C ALA A 33 -9.54 -4.62 1.52
N LEU A 34 -9.55 -5.86 1.07
CA LEU A 34 -9.48 -7.05 1.90
C LEU A 34 -8.37 -7.96 1.39
N GLY A 35 -7.79 -8.74 2.26
CA GLY A 35 -6.72 -9.65 1.89
C GLY A 35 -6.21 -10.49 3.05
N LEU A 36 -4.99 -10.96 2.90
CA LEU A 36 -4.32 -11.81 3.87
C LEU A 36 -2.99 -11.17 4.29
N GLY A 37 -2.69 -11.26 5.57
CA GLY A 37 -1.41 -10.84 6.12
C GLY A 37 -0.84 -11.90 7.05
N SER A 38 0.47 -12.06 7.03
CA SER A 38 1.20 -13.05 7.81
C SER A 38 2.53 -12.53 8.34
N LEU A 39 2.97 -13.07 9.46
CA LEU A 39 4.33 -12.94 9.95
C LEU A 39 5.28 -13.77 9.09
N LEU A 40 6.39 -13.16 8.66
CA LEU A 40 7.48 -13.83 7.96
C LEU A 40 8.39 -14.50 8.99
N VAL A 41 8.00 -15.67 9.46
CA VAL A 41 8.81 -16.48 10.37
C VAL A 41 9.59 -17.52 9.56
N ALA A 42 10.89 -17.64 9.82
CA ALA A 42 11.72 -18.65 9.17
C ALA A 42 11.11 -20.06 9.31
N ASN A 43 11.04 -20.80 8.22
CA ASN A 43 10.58 -22.21 8.14
C ASN A 43 9.10 -22.47 8.47
N LYS A 44 8.21 -21.46 8.31
CA LYS A 44 6.77 -21.69 8.49
C LYS A 44 5.96 -21.32 7.25
N ASP A 45 4.92 -22.09 6.98
CA ASP A 45 3.99 -21.86 5.87
C ASP A 45 3.27 -20.52 6.06
N LEU A 46 3.58 -19.53 5.21
CA LEU A 46 2.98 -18.19 5.24
C LEU A 46 1.46 -18.23 5.18
N VAL A 47 0.92 -19.10 4.32
CA VAL A 47 -0.53 -19.20 4.08
C VAL A 47 -1.26 -19.80 5.29
N LYS A 48 -0.70 -20.79 5.94
CA LYS A 48 -1.32 -21.43 7.13
C LYS A 48 -1.35 -20.52 8.36
N ASN A 49 -0.47 -19.53 8.41
CA ASN A 49 -0.37 -18.56 9.50
C ASN A 49 -0.99 -17.21 9.18
N ALA A 50 -1.54 -17.05 7.96
CA ALA A 50 -2.16 -15.83 7.54
C ALA A 50 -3.45 -15.54 8.31
N GLY A 51 -3.63 -14.26 8.64
CA GLY A 51 -4.88 -13.70 9.11
C GLY A 51 -5.56 -12.88 8.02
N VAL A 52 -6.84 -12.59 8.21
CA VAL A 52 -7.57 -11.69 7.33
C VAL A 52 -7.16 -10.26 7.62
N GLU A 53 -6.84 -9.51 6.56
CA GLU A 53 -6.51 -8.08 6.64
C GLU A 53 -7.58 -7.26 5.94
N ALA A 54 -8.08 -6.20 6.62
CA ALA A 54 -8.90 -5.16 6.03
C ALA A 54 -8.11 -3.84 6.06
N LYS A 55 -8.13 -3.10 4.95
CA LYS A 55 -7.43 -1.83 4.81
C LYS A 55 -8.36 -0.79 4.20
N GLY A 56 -8.40 0.39 4.84
CA GLY A 56 -9.05 1.59 4.30
C GLY A 56 -8.03 2.70 4.15
N SER A 57 -8.12 3.52 3.10
CA SER A 57 -7.20 4.64 2.95
C SER A 57 -7.81 5.85 2.24
N ILE A 58 -7.24 7.02 2.53
CA ILE A 58 -7.50 8.28 1.84
C ILE A 58 -6.16 8.92 1.47
N GLY A 59 -6.09 9.54 0.29
CA GLY A 59 -4.85 10.16 -0.17
C GLY A 59 -5.07 11.23 -1.23
N LYS A 60 -3.95 11.88 -1.58
CA LYS A 60 -3.93 12.95 -2.57
C LYS A 60 -2.67 12.88 -3.42
N TRP A 61 -2.84 13.00 -4.73
CA TRP A 61 -1.76 13.23 -5.68
C TRP A 61 -1.38 14.72 -5.66
N TYR A 62 -0.16 15.03 -5.29
CA TYR A 62 0.37 16.42 -5.27
C TYR A 62 1.07 16.77 -6.57
N THR A 63 1.69 15.76 -7.18
CA THR A 63 2.32 15.86 -8.49
C THR A 63 1.84 14.72 -9.37
N PRO A 64 2.10 14.75 -10.69
CA PRO A 64 1.83 13.62 -11.56
C PRO A 64 2.48 12.31 -11.09
N LEU A 65 3.62 12.44 -10.40
CA LEU A 65 4.46 11.31 -10.00
C LEU A 65 4.21 10.86 -8.55
N SER A 66 3.86 11.78 -7.64
CA SER A 66 3.87 11.52 -6.21
C SER A 66 2.55 11.83 -5.51
N ALA A 67 2.22 10.99 -4.53
CA ALA A 67 1.07 11.12 -3.66
C ALA A 67 1.44 10.83 -2.20
N TRP A 68 0.60 11.31 -1.30
CA TRP A 68 0.55 10.89 0.08
C TRP A 68 -0.77 10.18 0.38
N ARG A 69 -0.68 9.17 1.24
CA ARG A 69 -1.82 8.36 1.66
C ARG A 69 -1.77 8.13 3.17
N VAL A 70 -2.90 8.35 3.84
CA VAL A 70 -3.14 7.87 5.21
C VAL A 70 -3.97 6.61 5.10
N ASN A 71 -3.63 5.59 5.86
CA ASN A 71 -4.32 4.31 5.83
C ASN A 71 -4.60 3.79 7.25
N GLY A 72 -5.70 3.06 7.39
CA GLY A 72 -6.03 2.26 8.55
C GLY A 72 -6.03 0.79 8.17
N THR A 73 -5.42 -0.05 8.99
CA THR A 73 -5.31 -1.49 8.76
C THR A 73 -5.78 -2.24 10.00
N ILE A 74 -6.61 -3.26 9.79
CA ILE A 74 -7.00 -4.21 10.82
C ILE A 74 -6.63 -5.60 10.33
N MET A 75 -5.93 -6.38 11.17
CA MET A 75 -5.60 -7.77 10.90
C MET A 75 -6.17 -8.67 12.00
N TYR A 76 -6.87 -9.71 11.59
CA TYR A 76 -7.58 -10.63 12.47
C TYR A 76 -7.09 -12.06 12.29
N LYS A 77 -6.81 -12.74 13.41
CA LYS A 77 -6.40 -14.16 13.45
C LYS A 77 -5.09 -14.51 12.71
N ALA A 78 -4.15 -13.58 12.55
CA ALA A 78 -2.79 -13.97 12.17
C ALA A 78 -2.18 -14.86 13.27
N LYS A 79 -1.47 -15.90 12.89
CA LYS A 79 -0.81 -16.79 13.87
C LYS A 79 0.61 -16.30 14.12
N THR A 80 0.98 -16.24 15.39
CA THR A 80 2.35 -15.94 15.82
C THR A 80 3.23 -17.19 15.78
N SER A 81 4.53 -17.01 16.03
CA SER A 81 5.50 -18.11 16.22
C SER A 81 5.03 -19.14 17.25
N SER A 82 4.31 -18.71 18.28
CA SER A 82 3.74 -19.56 19.35
C SER A 82 2.35 -20.11 19.00
N LYS A 83 1.92 -20.12 17.73
CA LYS A 83 0.59 -20.55 17.24
C LYS A 83 -0.59 -19.79 17.86
N MET A 84 -0.37 -18.62 18.42
CA MET A 84 -1.41 -17.80 19.03
C MET A 84 -2.07 -16.88 18.01
N ASN A 85 -3.35 -16.58 18.24
CA ASN A 85 -4.06 -15.58 17.43
C ASN A 85 -3.60 -14.18 17.78
N LEU A 86 -3.20 -13.42 16.75
CA LEU A 86 -2.80 -12.03 16.84
C LEU A 86 -3.88 -11.15 16.22
N HIS A 87 -4.24 -10.10 16.92
CA HIS A 87 -5.14 -9.07 16.44
C HIS A 87 -4.35 -7.75 16.40
N TYR A 88 -4.34 -7.11 15.26
CA TYR A 88 -3.64 -5.85 15.03
C TYR A 88 -4.60 -4.81 14.48
N ALA A 89 -4.50 -3.59 14.99
CA ALA A 89 -5.13 -2.41 14.42
C ALA A 89 -4.11 -1.28 14.38
N GLY A 90 -3.97 -0.61 13.24
CA GLY A 90 -2.98 0.44 13.08
C GLY A 90 -3.35 1.49 12.06
N LEU A 91 -2.71 2.63 12.19
CA LEU A 91 -2.73 3.74 11.25
C LEU A 91 -1.36 3.88 10.61
N GLY A 92 -1.33 4.28 9.35
CA GLY A 92 -0.10 4.49 8.61
C GLY A 92 -0.17 5.69 7.70
N MET A 93 1.01 6.16 7.30
CA MET A 93 1.18 7.23 6.33
C MET A 93 2.20 6.79 5.29
N ASP A 94 1.81 6.77 4.02
CA ASP A 94 2.61 6.29 2.91
C ASP A 94 2.94 7.43 1.94
N TYR A 95 4.19 7.48 1.49
CA TYR A 95 4.60 8.18 0.30
C TYR A 95 4.51 7.23 -0.90
N MET A 96 3.89 7.69 -1.98
CA MET A 96 3.59 6.89 -3.16
C MET A 96 4.20 7.50 -4.41
N MET A 97 4.72 6.65 -5.32
CA MET A 97 5.32 7.07 -6.58
C MET A 97 4.82 6.21 -7.74
N SER A 98 4.24 6.82 -8.79
CA SER A 98 3.77 6.13 -9.98
C SER A 98 4.92 5.81 -10.93
N LEU A 99 5.18 4.52 -11.14
CA LEU A 99 6.16 4.05 -12.13
C LEU A 99 5.64 4.21 -13.56
N ALA A 100 4.34 4.07 -13.78
CA ALA A 100 3.75 4.28 -15.09
C ALA A 100 3.94 5.73 -15.55
N THR A 101 3.71 6.69 -14.66
CA THR A 101 3.98 8.11 -14.93
C THR A 101 5.46 8.40 -15.17
N LEU A 102 6.34 7.76 -14.39
CA LEU A 102 7.79 7.91 -14.56
C LEU A 102 8.27 7.40 -15.92
N ALA A 103 7.72 6.27 -16.39
CA ALA A 103 8.16 5.61 -17.64
C ALA A 103 7.51 6.19 -18.89
N LYS A 104 6.23 6.60 -18.83
CA LYS A 104 5.43 6.97 -20.01
C LYS A 104 4.88 8.41 -19.97
N GLY A 105 5.14 9.13 -18.90
CA GLY A 105 4.50 10.42 -18.63
C GLY A 105 3.11 10.26 -18.00
N TYR A 106 2.56 11.37 -17.50
CA TYR A 106 1.24 11.39 -16.89
C TYR A 106 0.14 11.34 -17.94
N SER A 107 -0.80 10.41 -17.79
CA SER A 107 -2.06 10.39 -18.50
C SER A 107 -3.19 9.93 -17.57
N PRO A 108 -4.31 10.66 -17.52
CA PRO A 108 -5.47 10.24 -16.73
C PRO A 108 -6.14 8.97 -17.29
N ASP A 109 -5.78 8.57 -18.51
CA ASP A 109 -6.37 7.44 -19.22
C ASP A 109 -5.54 6.16 -19.19
N HIS A 110 -4.45 6.14 -18.40
CA HIS A 110 -3.72 4.91 -18.19
C HIS A 110 -4.63 3.81 -17.62
N VAL A 111 -4.74 2.70 -18.36
CA VAL A 111 -5.53 1.54 -17.96
C VAL A 111 -4.88 0.84 -16.77
N ILE A 112 -3.55 0.70 -16.82
CA ILE A 112 -2.76 0.06 -15.75
C ILE A 112 -1.76 1.09 -15.21
N ASP A 113 -1.72 1.22 -13.89
CA ASP A 113 -0.73 2.02 -13.18
C ASP A 113 -0.08 1.18 -12.09
N VAL A 114 1.25 1.24 -12.02
CA VAL A 114 2.06 0.58 -10.98
C VAL A 114 2.64 1.66 -10.10
N VAL A 115 2.32 1.59 -8.82
CA VAL A 115 2.70 2.59 -7.82
C VAL A 115 3.55 1.91 -6.74
N LEU A 116 4.76 2.40 -6.54
CA LEU A 116 5.56 2.05 -5.37
C LEU A 116 5.11 2.87 -4.18
N PHE A 117 5.23 2.31 -2.98
CA PHE A 117 5.03 3.08 -1.76
C PHE A 117 5.97 2.62 -0.65
N VAL A 118 6.26 3.57 0.22
CA VAL A 118 6.97 3.38 1.48
C VAL A 118 6.28 4.22 2.54
N GLY A 119 6.14 3.69 3.74
CA GLY A 119 5.42 4.39 4.79
C GLY A 119 5.82 3.99 6.19
N VAL A 120 5.37 4.79 7.13
CA VAL A 120 5.48 4.54 8.57
C VAL A 120 4.12 4.11 9.10
N THR A 121 4.10 3.22 10.07
CA THR A 121 2.88 2.79 10.72
C THR A 121 3.02 2.81 12.24
N ALA A 122 1.92 3.05 12.91
CA ALA A 122 1.79 2.89 14.35
C ALA A 122 0.50 2.13 14.62
N GLY A 123 0.57 1.08 15.41
CA GLY A 123 -0.60 0.25 15.71
C GLY A 123 -0.58 -0.34 17.10
N LEU A 124 -1.65 -1.02 17.41
CA LEU A 124 -1.87 -1.73 18.65
C LEU A 124 -2.04 -3.22 18.35
N VAL A 125 -1.31 -4.04 19.06
CA VAL A 125 -1.48 -5.48 19.08
C VAL A 125 -2.15 -5.87 20.39
N ARG A 126 -3.22 -6.68 20.29
CA ARG A 126 -3.85 -7.30 21.45
C ARG A 126 -3.36 -8.72 21.61
N ARG A 127 -2.75 -8.99 22.78
CA ARG A 127 -2.23 -10.29 23.15
C ARG A 127 -2.45 -10.53 24.66
N TYR A 128 -2.95 -11.71 25.04
CA TYR A 128 -3.26 -12.06 26.46
C TYR A 128 -4.07 -10.97 27.17
N GLY A 129 -5.01 -10.33 26.47
CA GLY A 129 -5.79 -9.24 27.05
C GLY A 129 -5.07 -7.91 27.23
N LYS A 130 -3.76 -7.82 26.94
CA LYS A 130 -2.96 -6.58 27.00
C LYS A 130 -2.76 -5.98 25.62
N PHE A 131 -2.81 -4.65 25.53
CA PHE A 131 -2.48 -3.89 24.34
C PHE A 131 -1.02 -3.43 24.40
N ARG A 132 -0.32 -3.55 23.27
CA ARG A 132 1.04 -3.03 23.10
C ARG A 132 1.10 -2.18 21.83
N ALA A 133 1.76 -1.02 21.93
CA ALA A 133 2.02 -0.16 20.78
C ALA A 133 3.16 -0.75 19.95
N VAL A 134 2.96 -0.77 18.62
CA VAL A 134 3.88 -1.37 17.68
C VAL A 134 4.10 -0.41 16.51
N PRO A 135 5.15 0.42 16.56
CA PRO A 135 5.59 1.17 15.40
C PRO A 135 6.22 0.25 14.36
N GLY A 136 6.21 0.70 13.11
CA GLY A 136 6.80 -0.06 12.01
C GLY A 136 6.97 0.74 10.73
N LEU A 137 7.59 0.07 9.76
CA LEU A 137 7.78 0.57 8.40
C LEU A 137 7.17 -0.42 7.42
N ASP A 138 6.51 0.09 6.39
CA ASP A 138 5.93 -0.69 5.31
C ASP A 138 6.50 -0.23 3.97
N ALA A 139 6.69 -1.17 3.04
CA ALA A 139 6.99 -0.91 1.66
C ALA A 139 6.25 -1.90 0.77
N GLY A 140 5.85 -1.46 -0.42
CA GLY A 140 5.13 -2.35 -1.32
C GLY A 140 4.86 -1.74 -2.68
N VAL A 141 4.07 -2.47 -3.43
CA VAL A 141 3.65 -2.12 -4.77
C VAL A 141 2.13 -2.15 -4.83
N GLN A 142 1.53 -1.16 -5.45
CA GLN A 142 0.10 -1.16 -5.76
C GLN A 142 -0.07 -1.20 -7.27
N VAL A 143 -0.66 -2.27 -7.78
CA VAL A 143 -1.04 -2.38 -9.20
C VAL A 143 -2.51 -2.01 -9.32
N LYS A 144 -2.81 -0.96 -10.09
CA LYS A 144 -4.16 -0.44 -10.31
C LYS A 144 -4.61 -0.70 -11.74
N LEU A 145 -5.84 -1.15 -11.91
CA LEU A 145 -6.53 -1.33 -13.18
C LEU A 145 -7.74 -0.38 -13.23
N LYS A 146 -7.78 0.52 -14.20
CA LYS A 146 -8.89 1.44 -14.40
C LYS A 146 -10.09 0.69 -14.96
N VAL A 147 -11.20 0.66 -14.22
CA VAL A 147 -12.47 0.02 -14.64
C VAL A 147 -13.54 1.03 -15.03
N ALA A 148 -13.44 2.27 -14.53
CA ALA A 148 -14.30 3.38 -14.93
C ALA A 148 -13.53 4.70 -14.78
N SER A 149 -14.11 5.82 -15.20
CA SER A 149 -13.46 7.15 -15.20
C SER A 149 -12.87 7.59 -13.84
N SER A 150 -13.41 7.06 -12.76
CA SER A 150 -12.98 7.39 -11.39
C SER A 150 -12.73 6.16 -10.52
N LEU A 151 -12.99 4.95 -11.03
CA LEU A 151 -12.94 3.71 -10.27
C LEU A 151 -11.82 2.81 -10.77
N TYR A 152 -11.04 2.29 -9.84
CA TYR A 152 -9.94 1.37 -10.08
C TYR A 152 -10.08 0.13 -9.22
N LEU A 153 -9.82 -1.04 -9.79
CA LEU A 153 -9.45 -2.24 -9.04
C LEU A 153 -7.97 -2.14 -8.70
N TYR A 154 -7.56 -2.64 -7.54
CA TYR A 154 -6.14 -2.74 -7.24
C TYR A 154 -5.78 -3.98 -6.43
N ALA A 155 -4.52 -4.40 -6.60
CA ALA A 155 -3.86 -5.36 -5.75
C ALA A 155 -2.62 -4.69 -5.14
N GLU A 156 -2.36 -4.98 -3.86
CA GLU A 156 -1.28 -4.34 -3.10
C GLU A 156 -0.54 -5.38 -2.24
N PRO A 157 0.49 -6.06 -2.81
CA PRO A 157 1.47 -6.76 -2.02
C PRO A 157 2.35 -5.77 -1.25
N LYS A 158 2.59 -6.04 0.02
CA LYS A 158 3.48 -5.25 0.89
C LYS A 158 4.27 -6.13 1.84
N VAL A 159 5.43 -5.63 2.22
CA VAL A 159 6.25 -6.15 3.30
C VAL A 159 6.48 -5.05 4.33
N GLY A 160 6.69 -5.43 5.56
CA GLY A 160 6.94 -4.47 6.62
C GLY A 160 7.79 -5.06 7.72
N ILE A 161 8.37 -4.17 8.50
CA ILE A 161 9.07 -4.48 9.74
C ILE A 161 8.34 -3.80 10.89
N ARG A 162 8.22 -4.56 11.98
CA ARG A 162 7.59 -4.14 13.23
C ARG A 162 8.60 -4.27 14.36
N THR A 163 8.38 -3.58 15.46
CA THR A 163 9.18 -3.81 16.67
C THR A 163 9.02 -5.25 17.17
N ASP A 164 10.03 -5.79 17.84
CA ASP A 164 10.12 -7.14 18.38
C ASP A 164 8.95 -7.54 19.31
N THR A 165 8.15 -6.59 19.71
CA THR A 165 6.95 -6.80 20.53
C THR A 165 5.71 -7.24 19.74
N TYR A 166 5.78 -7.28 18.41
CA TYR A 166 4.63 -7.59 17.56
C TYR A 166 4.19 -9.06 17.68
N ASP A 167 5.11 -10.03 17.55
CA ASP A 167 4.82 -11.45 17.73
C ASP A 167 4.93 -11.90 19.19
N GLY A 168 5.55 -11.08 20.03
CA GLY A 168 5.75 -11.26 21.46
C GLY A 168 6.80 -12.29 21.83
N SER A 169 7.69 -12.62 20.94
CA SER A 169 8.94 -13.30 21.24
C SER A 169 10.03 -12.23 21.35
N GLU A 170 10.43 -11.87 22.56
CA GLU A 170 11.51 -10.90 22.81
C GLU A 170 12.86 -11.53 22.40
N GLN A 171 13.10 -11.63 21.10
CA GLN A 171 14.34 -12.20 20.54
C GLN A 171 15.38 -11.13 20.18
N GLY A 172 15.08 -9.84 20.42
CA GLY A 172 15.96 -8.72 20.07
C GLY A 172 16.05 -8.46 18.56
N ARG A 173 15.09 -8.99 17.76
CA ARG A 173 15.05 -8.83 16.31
C ARG A 173 13.69 -8.29 15.88
N PRO A 174 13.65 -7.34 14.92
CA PRO A 174 12.38 -6.81 14.43
C PRO A 174 11.56 -7.90 13.72
N ASP A 175 10.27 -7.91 13.99
CA ASP A 175 9.31 -8.78 13.35
C ASP A 175 9.07 -8.36 11.90
N ARG A 176 9.06 -9.33 11.00
CA ARG A 176 8.78 -9.11 9.58
C ARG A 176 7.35 -9.55 9.27
N VAL A 177 6.65 -8.74 8.52
CA VAL A 177 5.29 -9.02 8.07
C VAL A 177 5.21 -8.96 6.56
N ALA A 178 4.38 -9.80 5.96
CA ALA A 178 4.00 -9.69 4.56
C ALA A 178 2.49 -9.75 4.47
N SER A 179 1.91 -8.98 3.57
CA SER A 179 0.49 -9.06 3.26
C SER A 179 0.23 -8.76 1.79
N MET A 180 -0.94 -9.22 1.35
CA MET A 180 -1.48 -8.93 0.04
C MET A 180 -2.97 -8.63 0.19
N VAL A 181 -3.35 -7.44 -0.25
CA VAL A 181 -4.75 -7.00 -0.25
C VAL A 181 -5.20 -6.65 -1.66
N GLY A 182 -6.48 -6.87 -1.94
CA GLY A 182 -7.14 -6.46 -3.17
C GLY A 182 -8.38 -5.64 -2.86
N GLY A 183 -8.68 -4.63 -3.68
CA GLY A 183 -9.77 -3.74 -3.37
C GLY A 183 -10.14 -2.76 -4.47
N LEU A 184 -10.94 -1.78 -4.08
CA LEU A 184 -11.42 -0.71 -4.92
C LEU A 184 -10.83 0.63 -4.49
N LEU A 185 -10.49 1.47 -5.47
CA LEU A 185 -10.03 2.83 -5.27
C LEU A 185 -10.88 3.77 -6.12
N TYR A 186 -11.44 4.79 -5.49
CA TYR A 186 -12.24 5.83 -6.13
C TYR A 186 -11.51 7.17 -6.10
N ARG A 187 -11.37 7.83 -7.25
CA ARG A 187 -10.80 9.17 -7.39
C ARG A 187 -11.89 10.22 -7.47
N PHE A 188 -11.72 11.32 -6.76
CA PHE A 188 -12.70 12.41 -6.71
C PHE A 188 -12.04 13.79 -6.63
N LYS A 189 -12.85 14.80 -6.95
CA LYS A 189 -12.53 16.22 -6.74
C LYS A 189 -13.06 16.63 -5.37
N MET A 190 -12.24 17.29 -4.58
CA MET A 190 -12.76 17.93 -3.37
C MET A 190 -13.53 19.20 -3.76
N PRO A 191 -14.76 19.41 -3.26
CA PRO A 191 -15.45 20.68 -3.46
C PRO A 191 -14.62 21.83 -2.86
N THR A 192 -14.41 22.88 -3.64
CA THR A 192 -13.82 24.12 -3.14
C THR A 192 -14.94 24.85 -2.38
N PHE A 193 -14.87 24.92 -1.07
CA PHE A 193 -15.74 25.80 -0.32
C PHE A 193 -15.29 27.25 -0.63
N GLN A 194 -16.15 28.00 -1.30
CA GLN A 194 -16.04 29.44 -1.45
C GLN A 194 -16.59 30.13 -0.21
#